data_12c4a47a591bd616b2ca58b057bc008c
#
_entry.id   12c4a47a591bd616b2ca58b057bc008c
#
_cell.length_a   1.000
_cell.length_b   1.000
_cell.length_c   1.000
_cell.angle_alpha   90.00
_cell.angle_beta   90.00
_cell.angle_gamma   90.00
#
_symmetry.space_group_name_H-M   'P 1'
#
loop_
_entity.id
_entity.type
_entity.pdbx_description
1 polymer ?
#
loop_
_entity_poly.entity_id
_entity_poly.type
_entity_poly.pdbx_seq_one_letter_code
_entity_poly.pdbx_strand_id
1 'polypeptide(L)'
;MTYEYDYLVIGSGIAGLIYALQVSKYGKVAVVTKSSLNDCNTDHAQGGIAAAIDSLDSFEAHIEDTYQAGAGLGKRQVITEVISSGPKLIQYLIDLGTDFTRRDPNYDICLENLSLTMEGGHTRRRIAYAADSTGHQIMEALIARCRKNPDIEIYEYNIAIDLLTQHHVVQDEGFIPGISCWGAYVLDIIENRVDIFKARKTMMATGGAAQIYSPDTNPKVATGDGMAMARLAGARLANMEFVQFHPTAFWSPDGDTFLISESLRGEGAVLKLTDGSTFMEKYHPQGNLAPRDIVSRAIDSELKKRGEKFCYLDATNVPAEQLLRHFPSINNMLKTRGIDFTKEPIPVAPAAHYFCGGVLSTIEGITDIHNLFVAGEVACSGLHGANRLASNSLLEALVMAYKAGNHPSNLDEVQFPCIPEWKVIDEFNENEWVVISHNREIIGTIMQGYAGIRRSRRLLKYALSRLENIYNEINNFYQHNAVRKEVVETRNMAIIAIAVVKSALMRKESRGAHFLVDNPERDDEHYKHDTII
;
A
#
# COMPACT_ATOMS: atom_id res chain seq x y z
N MET A 1 -27.96 -4.42 -11.46
CA MET A 1 -28.77 -4.95 -10.32
C MET A 1 -28.55 -4.06 -9.10
N THR A 2 -29.44 -4.14 -8.08
CA THR A 2 -29.26 -3.40 -6.83
C THR A 2 -29.18 -4.40 -5.69
N TYR A 3 -28.11 -4.34 -4.92
CA TYR A 3 -27.87 -5.12 -3.72
C TYR A 3 -27.94 -4.20 -2.50
N GLU A 4 -28.38 -4.71 -1.37
CA GLU A 4 -28.46 -3.97 -0.11
C GLU A 4 -27.85 -4.78 1.03
N TYR A 5 -26.85 -4.19 1.70
CA TYR A 5 -26.11 -4.77 2.81
C TYR A 5 -26.06 -3.79 3.97
N ASP A 6 -25.70 -4.30 5.15
CA ASP A 6 -25.37 -3.44 6.28
C ASP A 6 -23.98 -2.82 6.09
N TYR A 7 -23.05 -3.62 5.54
CA TYR A 7 -21.65 -3.24 5.35
C TYR A 7 -21.14 -3.60 3.96
N LEU A 8 -20.47 -2.65 3.31
CA LEU A 8 -19.72 -2.87 2.07
C LEU A 8 -18.23 -2.74 2.37
N VAL A 9 -17.45 -3.74 2.00
CA VAL A 9 -15.99 -3.75 2.10
C VAL A 9 -15.40 -3.78 0.70
N ILE A 10 -14.59 -2.78 0.35
CA ILE A 10 -13.93 -2.67 -0.96
C ILE A 10 -12.45 -3.00 -0.76
N GLY A 11 -12.04 -4.18 -1.21
CA GLY A 11 -10.69 -4.72 -1.10
C GLY A 11 -10.59 -5.90 -0.14
N SER A 12 -9.81 -6.91 -0.54
CA SER A 12 -9.70 -8.22 0.11
C SER A 12 -8.40 -8.43 0.91
N GLY A 13 -7.55 -7.41 1.07
CA GLY A 13 -6.36 -7.51 1.93
C GLY A 13 -6.70 -7.68 3.42
N ILE A 14 -5.67 -7.80 4.27
CA ILE A 14 -5.83 -7.98 5.72
C ILE A 14 -6.83 -6.99 6.33
N ALA A 15 -6.77 -5.69 5.94
CA ALA A 15 -7.68 -4.68 6.46
C ALA A 15 -9.15 -4.99 6.12
N GLY A 16 -9.43 -5.33 4.86
CA GLY A 16 -10.81 -5.63 4.42
C GLY A 16 -11.38 -6.86 5.11
N LEU A 17 -10.63 -7.96 5.14
CA LEU A 17 -11.12 -9.21 5.71
C LEU A 17 -11.27 -9.14 7.23
N ILE A 18 -10.35 -8.46 7.95
CA ILE A 18 -10.49 -8.22 9.40
C ILE A 18 -11.72 -7.36 9.70
N TYR A 19 -11.94 -6.27 8.94
CA TYR A 19 -13.15 -5.45 9.12
C TYR A 19 -14.41 -6.26 8.85
N ALA A 20 -14.47 -7.03 7.77
CA ALA A 20 -15.60 -7.89 7.44
C ALA A 20 -15.94 -8.89 8.58
N LEU A 21 -14.93 -9.57 9.14
CA LEU A 21 -15.08 -10.45 10.27
C LEU A 21 -15.55 -9.73 11.54
N GLN A 22 -15.15 -8.47 11.75
CA GLN A 22 -15.60 -7.72 12.93
C GLN A 22 -17.04 -7.26 12.80
N VAL A 23 -17.49 -6.79 11.64
CA VAL A 23 -18.84 -6.23 11.47
C VAL A 23 -19.90 -7.26 11.14
N SER A 24 -19.52 -8.46 10.69
CA SER A 24 -20.48 -9.55 10.41
C SER A 24 -21.33 -9.97 11.62
N LYS A 25 -20.87 -9.67 12.84
CA LYS A 25 -21.68 -9.87 14.08
C LYS A 25 -22.82 -8.85 14.23
N TYR A 26 -22.85 -7.80 13.41
CA TYR A 26 -23.86 -6.74 13.47
C TYR A 26 -24.80 -6.74 12.26
N GLY A 27 -24.45 -7.42 11.17
CA GLY A 27 -25.27 -7.47 9.97
C GLY A 27 -24.57 -8.11 8.76
N LYS A 28 -25.25 -8.06 7.63
CA LYS A 28 -24.78 -8.63 6.36
C LYS A 28 -23.67 -7.80 5.74
N VAL A 29 -22.64 -8.49 5.25
CA VAL A 29 -21.42 -7.89 4.69
C VAL A 29 -21.25 -8.32 3.24
N ALA A 30 -21.04 -7.36 2.33
CA ALA A 30 -20.49 -7.63 1.00
C ALA A 30 -19.00 -7.29 0.99
N VAL A 31 -18.16 -8.23 0.55
CA VAL A 31 -16.74 -7.99 0.25
C VAL A 31 -16.56 -7.98 -1.26
N VAL A 32 -16.15 -6.85 -1.80
CA VAL A 32 -15.95 -6.64 -3.25
C VAL A 32 -14.45 -6.55 -3.54
N THR A 33 -13.96 -7.36 -4.47
CA THR A 33 -12.56 -7.32 -4.93
C THR A 33 -12.45 -7.42 -6.44
N LYS A 34 -11.60 -6.59 -7.06
CA LYS A 34 -11.46 -6.48 -8.52
C LYS A 34 -10.69 -7.62 -9.19
N SER A 35 -10.15 -8.53 -8.39
CA SER A 35 -9.45 -9.75 -8.83
C SER A 35 -9.83 -10.88 -7.88
N SER A 36 -9.07 -11.97 -7.86
CA SER A 36 -9.22 -13.01 -6.84
C SER A 36 -8.88 -12.46 -5.45
N LEU A 37 -9.39 -13.11 -4.39
CA LEU A 37 -9.16 -12.71 -2.99
C LEU A 37 -7.69 -12.59 -2.62
N ASN A 38 -6.83 -13.45 -3.18
CA ASN A 38 -5.40 -13.50 -2.88
C ASN A 38 -4.59 -12.45 -3.63
N ASP A 39 -5.12 -11.86 -4.71
CA ASP A 39 -4.38 -10.88 -5.51
C ASP A 39 -4.36 -9.52 -4.81
N CYS A 40 -3.53 -9.39 -3.79
CA CYS A 40 -3.39 -8.20 -2.95
C CYS A 40 -1.98 -8.06 -2.37
N ASN A 41 -1.60 -6.85 -1.96
CA ASN A 41 -0.29 -6.57 -1.34
C ASN A 41 -0.04 -7.41 -0.07
N THR A 42 -1.08 -7.77 0.68
CA THR A 42 -0.94 -8.60 1.88
C THR A 42 -0.38 -9.97 1.54
N ASP A 43 -0.91 -10.64 0.53
CA ASP A 43 -0.47 -11.99 0.11
C ASP A 43 1.01 -12.02 -0.31
N HIS A 44 1.48 -10.92 -0.90
CA HIS A 44 2.86 -10.75 -1.36
C HIS A 44 3.84 -10.30 -0.25
N ALA A 45 3.38 -10.06 0.98
CA ALA A 45 4.23 -9.60 2.07
C ALA A 45 5.17 -10.73 2.57
N GLN A 46 6.46 -10.60 2.23
CA GLN A 46 7.50 -11.58 2.56
C GLN A 46 8.01 -11.46 4.00
N GLY A 47 8.09 -10.22 4.52
CA GLY A 47 8.67 -9.92 5.84
C GLY A 47 7.82 -10.47 6.99
N GLY A 48 7.24 -9.57 7.79
CA GLY A 48 6.40 -10.00 8.92
C GLY A 48 5.55 -8.86 9.45
N ILE A 49 5.05 -9.04 10.65
CA ILE A 49 4.30 -8.04 11.40
C ILE A 49 5.06 -7.67 12.66
N ALA A 50 5.33 -6.36 12.85
CA ALA A 50 6.11 -5.86 13.97
C ALA A 50 5.24 -5.75 15.23
N ALA A 51 5.69 -6.33 16.36
CA ALA A 51 5.10 -6.10 17.68
C ALA A 51 6.09 -6.36 18.80
N ALA A 52 6.08 -5.53 19.83
CA ALA A 52 6.90 -5.69 21.02
C ALA A 52 6.32 -6.80 21.90
N ILE A 53 6.77 -8.05 21.66
CA ILE A 53 6.31 -9.26 22.34
C ILE A 53 7.39 -9.80 23.28
N ASP A 54 8.68 -9.70 22.88
CA ASP A 54 9.79 -10.23 23.66
C ASP A 54 10.04 -9.38 24.91
N SER A 55 10.38 -10.03 26.03
CA SER A 55 10.71 -9.37 27.31
C SER A 55 11.93 -8.43 27.25
N LEU A 56 12.77 -8.56 26.22
CA LEU A 56 13.92 -7.68 25.96
C LEU A 56 13.56 -6.46 25.09
N ASP A 57 12.30 -6.37 24.63
CA ASP A 57 11.78 -5.24 23.87
C ASP A 57 10.82 -4.41 24.71
N SER A 58 10.41 -3.24 24.22
CA SER A 58 9.40 -2.39 24.86
C SER A 58 8.58 -1.63 23.82
N PHE A 59 7.38 -1.21 24.21
CA PHE A 59 6.57 -0.33 23.37
C PHE A 59 7.31 0.98 23.09
N GLU A 60 8.00 1.54 24.07
CA GLU A 60 8.75 2.81 23.95
C GLU A 60 9.85 2.70 22.88
N ALA A 61 10.59 1.58 22.85
CA ALA A 61 11.61 1.36 21.83
C ALA A 61 11.00 1.26 20.42
N HIS A 62 9.88 0.55 20.28
CA HIS A 62 9.18 0.44 18.99
C HIS A 62 8.54 1.78 18.56
N ILE A 63 7.97 2.53 19.50
CA ILE A 63 7.41 3.88 19.26
C ILE A 63 8.52 4.81 18.76
N GLU A 64 9.69 4.81 19.40
CA GLU A 64 10.78 5.68 18.99
C GLU A 64 11.35 5.28 17.63
N ASP A 65 11.58 3.97 17.38
CA ASP A 65 12.00 3.47 16.06
C ASP A 65 11.03 3.92 14.96
N THR A 66 9.72 3.82 15.21
CA THR A 66 8.69 4.25 14.26
C THR A 66 8.70 5.75 14.02
N TYR A 67 8.83 6.56 15.09
CA TYR A 67 8.87 8.02 15.00
C TYR A 67 10.11 8.51 14.24
N GLN A 68 11.27 7.91 14.50
CA GLN A 68 12.52 8.24 13.81
C GLN A 68 12.46 7.82 12.33
N ALA A 69 11.97 6.61 12.03
CA ALA A 69 11.79 6.17 10.64
C ALA A 69 10.86 7.11 9.87
N GLY A 70 9.79 7.62 10.51
CA GLY A 70 8.86 8.60 9.97
C GLY A 70 9.42 10.03 9.86
N ALA A 71 10.74 10.21 10.08
CA ALA A 71 11.44 11.50 10.05
C ALA A 71 10.77 12.57 10.93
N GLY A 72 10.23 12.15 12.09
CA GLY A 72 9.64 13.03 13.10
C GLY A 72 8.28 13.64 12.73
N LEU A 73 7.64 13.19 11.64
CA LEU A 73 6.32 13.67 11.20
C LEU A 73 5.17 12.80 11.71
N GLY A 74 5.43 11.53 12.08
CA GLY A 74 4.41 10.63 12.63
C GLY A 74 3.75 11.18 13.89
N LYS A 75 2.45 10.94 14.04
CA LYS A 75 1.67 11.38 15.21
C LYS A 75 1.91 10.43 16.38
N ARG A 76 2.63 10.87 17.40
CA ARG A 76 3.03 10.01 18.55
C ARG A 76 1.85 9.30 19.21
N GLN A 77 0.68 9.94 19.32
CA GLN A 77 -0.52 9.32 19.86
C GLN A 77 -0.96 8.11 19.02
N VAL A 78 -1.02 8.26 17.69
CA VAL A 78 -1.37 7.17 16.75
C VAL A 78 -0.33 6.07 16.81
N ILE A 79 0.97 6.43 16.79
CA ILE A 79 2.08 5.47 16.89
C ILE A 79 1.94 4.64 18.19
N THR A 80 1.72 5.29 19.33
CA THR A 80 1.55 4.62 20.63
C THR A 80 0.38 3.64 20.59
N GLU A 81 -0.75 4.07 20.05
CA GLU A 81 -1.98 3.28 20.02
C GLU A 81 -1.86 2.04 19.11
N VAL A 82 -1.24 2.21 17.93
CA VAL A 82 -0.99 1.09 17.00
C VAL A 82 -0.03 0.09 17.64
N ILE A 83 1.10 0.55 18.16
CA ILE A 83 2.14 -0.33 18.70
C ILE A 83 1.67 -1.07 19.95
N SER A 84 1.00 -0.39 20.89
CA SER A 84 0.48 -1.03 22.09
C SER A 84 -0.62 -2.07 21.82
N SER A 85 -1.32 -1.96 20.68
CA SER A 85 -2.31 -2.94 20.24
C SER A 85 -1.69 -4.20 19.62
N GLY A 86 -0.42 -4.14 19.21
CA GLY A 86 0.26 -5.18 18.43
C GLY A 86 0.19 -6.58 19.03
N PRO A 87 0.66 -6.83 20.28
CA PRO A 87 0.66 -8.18 20.85
C PRO A 87 -0.73 -8.81 20.91
N LYS A 88 -1.74 -8.06 21.35
CA LYS A 88 -3.14 -8.53 21.38
C LYS A 88 -3.64 -8.95 20.01
N LEU A 89 -3.30 -8.19 18.97
CA LEU A 89 -3.81 -8.44 17.63
C LEU A 89 -3.01 -9.51 16.87
N ILE A 90 -1.75 -9.74 17.21
CA ILE A 90 -1.04 -10.94 16.74
C ILE A 90 -1.66 -12.20 17.36
N GLN A 91 -1.99 -12.19 18.66
CA GLN A 91 -2.74 -13.29 19.27
C GLN A 91 -4.07 -13.52 18.56
N TYR A 92 -4.78 -12.46 18.21
CA TYR A 92 -6.03 -12.57 17.44
C TYR A 92 -5.82 -13.23 16.07
N LEU A 93 -4.73 -12.94 15.35
CA LEU A 93 -4.40 -13.64 14.09
C LEU A 93 -4.11 -15.14 14.32
N ILE A 94 -3.41 -15.47 15.40
CA ILE A 94 -3.18 -16.87 15.81
C ILE A 94 -4.52 -17.58 16.07
N ASP A 95 -5.43 -16.95 16.81
CA ASP A 95 -6.77 -17.50 17.12
C ASP A 95 -7.62 -17.67 15.85
N LEU A 96 -7.40 -16.86 14.84
CA LEU A 96 -8.02 -17.02 13.51
C LEU A 96 -7.38 -18.15 12.68
N GLY A 97 -6.20 -18.63 13.04
CA GLY A 97 -5.53 -19.77 12.42
C GLY A 97 -4.27 -19.43 11.63
N THR A 98 -3.68 -18.24 11.79
CA THR A 98 -2.39 -17.90 11.17
C THR A 98 -1.27 -18.72 11.82
N ASP A 99 -0.48 -19.46 11.03
CA ASP A 99 0.65 -20.26 11.49
C ASP A 99 1.98 -19.51 11.35
N PHE A 100 2.35 -18.77 12.39
CA PHE A 100 3.65 -18.09 12.48
C PHE A 100 4.77 -19.08 12.84
N THR A 101 6.00 -18.76 12.45
CA THR A 101 7.20 -19.54 12.78
C THR A 101 7.43 -19.54 14.29
N ARG A 102 7.58 -20.74 14.87
CA ARG A 102 7.78 -20.98 16.30
C ARG A 102 9.26 -21.10 16.67
N ARG A 103 9.62 -20.71 17.89
CA ARG A 103 10.96 -20.95 18.46
C ARG A 103 11.19 -22.46 18.67
N ASP A 104 10.19 -23.12 19.25
CA ASP A 104 10.17 -24.58 19.41
C ASP A 104 8.92 -25.15 18.72
N PRO A 105 9.09 -25.90 17.61
CA PRO A 105 7.99 -26.50 16.87
C PRO A 105 7.22 -27.59 17.64
N ASN A 106 7.74 -28.09 18.75
CA ASN A 106 7.08 -29.11 19.57
C ASN A 106 6.01 -28.54 20.51
N TYR A 107 5.98 -27.22 20.69
CA TYR A 107 4.97 -26.54 21.52
C TYR A 107 3.93 -25.84 20.64
N ASP A 108 2.76 -25.62 21.23
CA ASP A 108 1.67 -24.90 20.57
C ASP A 108 2.09 -23.47 20.19
N ILE A 109 1.40 -22.93 19.17
CA ILE A 109 1.59 -21.56 18.76
C ILE A 109 0.97 -20.59 19.78
N CYS A 110 1.79 -19.74 20.38
CA CYS A 110 1.41 -18.67 21.29
C CYS A 110 2.43 -17.55 21.19
N LEU A 111 2.14 -16.37 21.74
CA LEU A 111 3.03 -15.21 21.66
C LEU A 111 4.45 -15.51 22.17
N GLU A 112 4.56 -16.22 23.28
CA GLU A 112 5.84 -16.55 23.94
C GLU A 112 6.71 -17.50 23.11
N ASN A 113 6.08 -18.31 22.25
CA ASN A 113 6.77 -19.28 21.40
C ASN A 113 7.04 -18.77 19.97
N LEU A 114 6.68 -17.52 19.64
CA LEU A 114 6.99 -16.97 18.33
C LEU A 114 8.48 -16.75 18.13
N SER A 115 8.99 -17.15 16.97
CA SER A 115 10.31 -16.73 16.50
C SER A 115 10.22 -15.31 15.99
N LEU A 116 11.16 -14.44 16.38
CA LEU A 116 11.17 -13.03 16.02
C LEU A 116 12.44 -12.68 15.24
N THR A 117 12.29 -11.94 14.17
CA THR A 117 13.39 -11.41 13.36
C THR A 117 13.51 -9.88 13.50
N MET A 118 14.50 -9.30 12.82
CA MET A 118 14.77 -7.87 12.80
C MET A 118 14.96 -7.40 11.36
N GLU A 119 14.38 -6.26 11.04
CA GLU A 119 14.57 -5.57 9.76
C GLU A 119 15.18 -4.19 9.96
N GLY A 120 15.59 -3.54 8.87
CA GLY A 120 16.22 -2.22 8.93
C GLY A 120 15.36 -1.16 9.61
N GLY A 121 16.01 -0.30 10.41
CA GLY A 121 15.35 0.72 11.22
C GLY A 121 14.85 0.24 12.58
N HIS A 122 14.80 -1.06 12.85
CA HIS A 122 14.45 -1.59 14.16
C HIS A 122 15.70 -1.72 15.06
N THR A 123 15.54 -1.39 16.33
CA THR A 123 16.59 -1.56 17.36
C THR A 123 16.49 -2.91 18.10
N ARG A 124 15.38 -3.64 17.92
CA ARG A 124 15.10 -4.93 18.57
C ARG A 124 14.49 -5.94 17.59
N ARG A 125 14.63 -7.24 17.92
CA ARG A 125 13.92 -8.32 17.23
C ARG A 125 12.47 -8.33 17.68
N ARG A 126 11.54 -7.94 16.80
CA ARG A 126 10.10 -7.83 17.11
C ARG A 126 9.20 -8.23 15.98
N ILE A 127 9.72 -8.76 14.89
CA ILE A 127 8.94 -9.08 13.71
C ILE A 127 8.55 -10.55 13.75
N ALA A 128 7.26 -10.82 14.00
CA ALA A 128 6.67 -12.13 13.87
C ALA A 128 6.50 -12.47 12.38
N TYR A 129 6.90 -13.67 11.96
CA TYR A 129 6.98 -14.06 10.55
C TYR A 129 6.59 -15.52 10.34
N ALA A 130 6.25 -15.88 9.11
CA ALA A 130 6.06 -17.25 8.65
C ALA A 130 6.98 -17.49 7.44
N ALA A 131 8.20 -17.97 7.69
CA ALA A 131 9.29 -18.05 6.72
C ALA A 131 9.44 -16.73 5.92
N ASP A 132 9.34 -16.78 4.59
CA ASP A 132 9.33 -15.61 3.69
C ASP A 132 7.98 -15.43 2.98
N SER A 133 6.88 -15.87 3.62
CA SER A 133 5.51 -15.83 3.09
C SER A 133 4.46 -15.47 4.14
N THR A 134 4.81 -14.57 5.07
CA THR A 134 3.96 -14.21 6.21
C THR A 134 2.59 -13.71 5.78
N GLY A 135 2.54 -12.85 4.75
CA GLY A 135 1.28 -12.34 4.23
C GLY A 135 0.37 -13.43 3.70
N HIS A 136 0.92 -14.40 2.98
CA HIS A 136 0.17 -15.53 2.45
C HIS A 136 -0.48 -16.36 3.55
N GLN A 137 0.26 -16.69 4.62
CA GLN A 137 -0.29 -17.43 5.77
C GLN A 137 -1.42 -16.66 6.47
N ILE A 138 -1.29 -15.35 6.61
CA ILE A 138 -2.37 -14.49 7.13
C ILE A 138 -3.59 -14.55 6.21
N MET A 139 -3.39 -14.42 4.89
CA MET A 139 -4.48 -14.41 3.92
C MET A 139 -5.23 -15.74 3.87
N GLU A 140 -4.53 -16.87 3.88
CA GLU A 140 -5.17 -18.21 3.93
C GLU A 140 -6.10 -18.34 5.13
N ALA A 141 -5.62 -17.96 6.34
CA ALA A 141 -6.42 -18.01 7.56
C ALA A 141 -7.66 -17.11 7.47
N LEU A 142 -7.51 -15.87 7.03
CA LEU A 142 -8.61 -14.91 6.95
C LEU A 142 -9.65 -15.29 5.89
N ILE A 143 -9.22 -15.72 4.70
CA ILE A 143 -10.12 -16.18 3.63
C ILE A 143 -10.91 -17.38 4.08
N ALA A 144 -10.26 -18.34 4.73
CA ALA A 144 -10.96 -19.53 5.26
C ALA A 144 -12.03 -19.17 6.30
N ARG A 145 -11.78 -18.15 7.14
CA ARG A 145 -12.76 -17.65 8.12
C ARG A 145 -13.90 -16.89 7.45
N CYS A 146 -13.61 -16.00 6.51
CA CYS A 146 -14.65 -15.26 5.79
C CYS A 146 -15.57 -16.19 4.98
N ARG A 147 -15.01 -17.17 4.25
CA ARG A 147 -15.81 -18.12 3.46
C ARG A 147 -16.72 -19.04 4.30
N LYS A 148 -16.37 -19.26 5.56
CA LYS A 148 -17.20 -20.05 6.50
C LYS A 148 -18.28 -19.21 7.18
N ASN A 149 -18.22 -17.89 7.11
CA ASN A 149 -19.18 -17.02 7.77
C ASN A 149 -20.40 -16.77 6.86
N PRO A 150 -21.63 -17.20 7.24
CA PRO A 150 -22.83 -17.06 6.41
C PRO A 150 -23.30 -15.60 6.25
N ASP A 151 -22.78 -14.68 7.06
CA ASP A 151 -23.11 -13.26 6.98
C ASP A 151 -22.16 -12.47 6.11
N ILE A 152 -21.16 -13.12 5.48
CA ILE A 152 -20.20 -12.50 4.57
C ILE A 152 -20.38 -13.08 3.17
N GLU A 153 -20.78 -12.23 2.22
CA GLU A 153 -20.81 -12.52 0.79
C GLU A 153 -19.59 -11.92 0.09
N ILE A 154 -18.97 -12.70 -0.80
CA ILE A 154 -17.72 -12.31 -1.48
C ILE A 154 -17.95 -12.21 -2.99
N TYR A 155 -17.58 -11.06 -3.55
CA TYR A 155 -17.69 -10.74 -4.97
C TYR A 155 -16.28 -10.54 -5.56
N GLU A 156 -15.72 -11.61 -6.11
CA GLU A 156 -14.45 -11.59 -6.84
C GLU A 156 -14.69 -11.07 -8.28
N TYR A 157 -13.69 -10.46 -8.88
CA TYR A 157 -13.75 -9.83 -10.22
C TYR A 157 -14.81 -8.72 -10.31
N ASN A 158 -14.99 -8.00 -9.22
CA ASN A 158 -15.91 -6.89 -9.10
C ASN A 158 -15.14 -5.64 -8.66
N ILE A 159 -15.07 -4.60 -9.51
CA ILE A 159 -14.37 -3.35 -9.22
C ILE A 159 -15.35 -2.24 -8.81
N ALA A 160 -15.16 -1.66 -7.63
CA ALA A 160 -15.84 -0.42 -7.27
C ALA A 160 -15.31 0.72 -8.15
N ILE A 161 -16.21 1.44 -8.81
CA ILE A 161 -15.88 2.47 -9.80
C ILE A 161 -16.19 3.88 -9.32
N ASP A 162 -17.18 4.03 -8.43
CA ASP A 162 -17.51 5.30 -7.80
C ASP A 162 -18.27 5.08 -6.48
N LEU A 163 -18.12 6.02 -5.52
CA LEU A 163 -18.83 5.98 -4.24
C LEU A 163 -20.22 6.61 -4.38
N LEU A 164 -21.25 5.98 -3.83
CA LEU A 164 -22.60 6.53 -3.79
C LEU A 164 -22.68 7.65 -2.76
N THR A 165 -22.75 8.89 -3.21
CA THR A 165 -22.78 10.08 -2.38
C THR A 165 -23.83 11.08 -2.84
N GLN A 166 -23.99 12.20 -2.13
CA GLN A 166 -24.89 13.29 -2.54
C GLN A 166 -24.65 13.79 -3.97
N HIS A 167 -23.42 13.70 -4.48
CA HIS A 167 -23.09 14.09 -5.86
C HIS A 167 -23.91 13.34 -6.93
N HIS A 168 -24.42 12.15 -6.59
CA HIS A 168 -25.26 11.35 -7.48
C HIS A 168 -26.76 11.63 -7.30
N VAL A 169 -27.17 12.20 -6.17
CA VAL A 169 -28.57 12.35 -5.77
C VAL A 169 -29.08 13.78 -5.94
N VAL A 170 -28.21 14.77 -5.65
CA VAL A 170 -28.56 16.19 -5.72
C VAL A 170 -28.17 16.72 -7.09
N GLN A 171 -29.16 17.24 -7.84
CA GLN A 171 -28.94 17.83 -9.17
C GLN A 171 -28.35 19.26 -9.12
N ASP A 172 -28.09 19.78 -7.92
CA ASP A 172 -27.62 21.15 -7.72
C ASP A 172 -26.08 21.16 -7.58
N GLU A 173 -25.41 21.96 -8.40
CA GLU A 173 -23.93 22.08 -8.41
C GLU A 173 -23.37 22.87 -7.22
N GLY A 174 -24.19 23.14 -6.18
CA GLY A 174 -23.83 23.90 -5.00
C GLY A 174 -22.92 23.12 -4.02
N PHE A 175 -22.32 23.86 -3.06
CA PHE A 175 -21.62 23.27 -1.93
C PHE A 175 -22.55 22.39 -1.10
N ILE A 176 -22.22 21.10 -0.96
CA ILE A 176 -22.97 20.14 -0.16
C ILE A 176 -22.24 19.96 1.18
N PRO A 177 -22.72 20.52 2.28
CA PRO A 177 -22.12 20.28 3.59
C PRO A 177 -22.45 18.87 4.09
N GLY A 178 -21.46 18.17 4.65
CA GLY A 178 -21.69 16.88 5.30
C GLY A 178 -21.99 15.75 4.31
N ILE A 179 -21.07 15.50 3.38
CA ILE A 179 -21.17 14.39 2.41
C ILE A 179 -21.28 13.07 3.16
N SER A 180 -22.21 12.22 2.74
CA SER A 180 -22.41 10.85 3.24
C SER A 180 -22.18 9.85 2.11
N CYS A 181 -21.63 8.69 2.46
CA CYS A 181 -21.50 7.54 1.59
C CYS A 181 -22.61 6.52 1.89
N TRP A 182 -23.21 5.96 0.83
CA TRP A 182 -24.27 4.95 0.89
C TRP A 182 -23.92 3.67 0.15
N GLY A 183 -22.63 3.42 -0.11
CA GLY A 183 -22.14 2.29 -0.88
C GLY A 183 -21.34 2.69 -2.09
N ALA A 184 -21.39 1.88 -3.15
CA ALA A 184 -20.66 2.10 -4.38
C ALA A 184 -21.38 1.60 -5.63
N TYR A 185 -21.08 2.21 -6.79
CA TYR A 185 -21.26 1.55 -8.08
C TYR A 185 -20.12 0.56 -8.29
N VAL A 186 -20.46 -0.65 -8.70
CA VAL A 186 -19.51 -1.76 -8.84
C VAL A 186 -19.66 -2.37 -10.23
N LEU A 187 -18.60 -2.41 -11.00
CA LEU A 187 -18.53 -3.10 -12.27
C LEU A 187 -18.22 -4.59 -12.03
N ASP A 188 -19.16 -5.46 -12.39
CA ASP A 188 -18.89 -6.87 -12.62
C ASP A 188 -18.06 -6.99 -13.90
N ILE A 189 -16.80 -7.40 -13.75
CA ILE A 189 -15.82 -7.44 -14.84
C ILE A 189 -16.15 -8.57 -15.82
N ILE A 190 -16.77 -9.65 -15.33
CA ILE A 190 -17.10 -10.84 -16.14
C ILE A 190 -18.33 -10.56 -16.99
N GLU A 191 -19.39 -10.04 -16.36
CA GLU A 191 -20.67 -9.73 -17.02
C GLU A 191 -20.66 -8.35 -17.73
N ASN A 192 -19.60 -7.56 -17.51
CA ASN A 192 -19.46 -6.17 -17.99
C ASN A 192 -20.69 -5.30 -17.67
N ARG A 193 -21.18 -5.40 -16.44
CA ARG A 193 -22.39 -4.70 -15.96
C ARG A 193 -22.08 -3.94 -14.69
N VAL A 194 -22.58 -2.71 -14.59
CA VAL A 194 -22.46 -1.91 -13.36
C VAL A 194 -23.68 -2.16 -12.47
N ASP A 195 -23.41 -2.59 -11.27
CA ASP A 195 -24.39 -2.86 -10.23
C ASP A 195 -24.30 -1.80 -9.12
N ILE A 196 -25.39 -1.64 -8.35
CA ILE A 196 -25.48 -0.74 -7.21
C ILE A 196 -25.36 -1.57 -5.94
N PHE A 197 -24.32 -1.32 -5.14
CA PHE A 197 -24.17 -1.90 -3.80
C PHE A 197 -24.46 -0.82 -2.76
N LYS A 198 -25.68 -0.85 -2.19
CA LYS A 198 -26.06 0.02 -1.08
C LYS A 198 -25.55 -0.57 0.23
N ALA A 199 -25.01 0.28 1.09
CA ALA A 199 -24.55 -0.13 2.41
C ALA A 199 -24.68 1.00 3.43
N ARG A 200 -25.05 0.66 4.67
CA ARG A 200 -25.07 1.61 5.79
C ARG A 200 -23.69 2.17 6.10
N LYS A 201 -22.68 1.32 6.01
CA LYS A 201 -21.25 1.70 6.18
C LYS A 201 -20.42 1.09 5.05
N THR A 202 -19.48 1.87 4.55
CA THR A 202 -18.54 1.45 3.51
C THR A 202 -17.12 1.53 4.04
N MET A 203 -16.38 0.41 3.97
CA MET A 203 -14.96 0.35 4.27
C MET A 203 -14.16 0.27 2.97
N MET A 204 -13.28 1.23 2.72
CA MET A 204 -12.26 1.11 1.68
C MET A 204 -10.97 0.55 2.27
N ALA A 205 -10.57 -0.63 1.80
CA ALA A 205 -9.35 -1.35 2.15
C ALA A 205 -8.56 -1.72 0.88
N THR A 206 -8.48 -0.79 -0.06
CA THR A 206 -8.07 -0.98 -1.45
C THR A 206 -6.56 -0.98 -1.67
N GLY A 207 -5.75 -0.84 -0.61
CA GLY A 207 -4.30 -0.76 -0.72
C GLY A 207 -3.79 0.54 -1.34
N GLY A 208 -2.53 0.52 -1.78
CA GLY A 208 -1.82 1.67 -2.32
C GLY A 208 -1.94 1.86 -3.83
N ALA A 209 -0.98 2.61 -4.41
CA ALA A 209 -1.00 3.04 -5.79
C ALA A 209 0.36 2.87 -6.50
N ALA A 210 1.16 1.86 -6.13
CA ALA A 210 2.53 1.75 -6.65
C ALA A 210 2.60 1.58 -8.17
N GLN A 211 1.54 1.07 -8.81
CA GLN A 211 1.44 0.95 -10.28
C GLN A 211 1.52 2.29 -11.04
N ILE A 212 1.44 3.44 -10.36
CA ILE A 212 1.73 4.74 -11.01
C ILE A 212 3.22 4.96 -11.27
N TYR A 213 4.09 4.06 -10.82
CA TYR A 213 5.53 4.03 -11.08
C TYR A 213 5.93 2.80 -11.90
N SER A 214 7.06 2.89 -12.59
CA SER A 214 7.69 1.76 -13.25
C SER A 214 9.22 1.88 -13.10
N PRO A 215 9.90 0.94 -12.39
CA PRO A 215 9.37 -0.28 -11.79
C PRO A 215 8.68 -0.08 -10.41
N ASP A 216 7.89 -1.09 -10.00
CA ASP A 216 7.29 -1.22 -8.68
C ASP A 216 7.33 -2.69 -8.19
N THR A 217 7.06 -2.93 -6.89
CA THR A 217 7.09 -4.26 -6.27
C THR A 217 5.71 -4.81 -5.91
N ASN A 218 4.65 -4.13 -6.35
CA ASN A 218 3.27 -4.46 -5.97
C ASN A 218 2.58 -5.30 -7.05
N PRO A 219 1.53 -6.04 -6.71
CA PRO A 219 0.68 -6.70 -7.70
C PRO A 219 0.00 -5.66 -8.61
N LYS A 220 -0.39 -6.10 -9.81
CA LYS A 220 -1.00 -5.24 -10.85
C LYS A 220 -2.29 -4.53 -10.42
N VAL A 221 -2.89 -5.01 -9.34
CA VAL A 221 -4.10 -4.40 -8.73
C VAL A 221 -3.83 -3.14 -7.92
N ALA A 222 -2.58 -2.75 -7.64
CA ALA A 222 -2.23 -1.59 -6.81
C ALA A 222 -2.29 -0.26 -7.59
N THR A 223 -3.45 0.12 -8.10
CA THR A 223 -3.70 1.25 -9.01
C THR A 223 -4.26 2.50 -8.32
N GLY A 224 -4.47 2.48 -6.99
CA GLY A 224 -4.90 3.64 -6.21
C GLY A 224 -6.40 3.95 -6.28
N ASP A 225 -7.23 2.97 -6.64
CA ASP A 225 -8.66 3.18 -6.90
C ASP A 225 -9.40 3.79 -5.72
N GLY A 226 -9.19 3.30 -4.50
CA GLY A 226 -9.88 3.84 -3.33
C GLY A 226 -9.48 5.29 -3.01
N MET A 227 -8.18 5.62 -3.12
CA MET A 227 -7.73 7.00 -2.94
C MET A 227 -8.36 7.93 -4.00
N ALA A 228 -8.46 7.47 -5.25
CA ALA A 228 -9.05 8.24 -6.35
C ALA A 228 -10.56 8.42 -6.14
N MET A 229 -11.30 7.36 -5.80
CA MET A 229 -12.73 7.45 -5.48
C MET A 229 -13.01 8.37 -4.29
N ALA A 230 -12.22 8.27 -3.21
CA ALA A 230 -12.34 9.15 -2.06
C ALA A 230 -12.13 10.62 -2.44
N ARG A 231 -11.09 10.91 -3.25
CA ARG A 231 -10.79 12.25 -3.75
C ARG A 231 -11.92 12.81 -4.62
N LEU A 232 -12.48 12.00 -5.52
CA LEU A 232 -13.61 12.38 -6.37
C LEU A 232 -14.87 12.64 -5.55
N ALA A 233 -15.08 11.87 -4.47
CA ALA A 233 -16.17 12.06 -3.52
C ALA A 233 -16.00 13.27 -2.58
N GLY A 234 -14.84 13.95 -2.61
CA GLY A 234 -14.56 15.15 -1.80
C GLY A 234 -13.79 14.91 -0.50
N ALA A 235 -13.30 13.69 -0.24
CA ALA A 235 -12.41 13.45 0.89
C ALA A 235 -11.02 14.07 0.66
N ARG A 236 -10.38 14.52 1.74
CA ARG A 236 -9.01 15.02 1.70
C ARG A 236 -8.01 13.87 1.61
N LEU A 237 -6.98 14.08 0.81
CA LEU A 237 -5.79 13.24 0.81
C LEU A 237 -4.67 13.93 1.57
N ALA A 238 -3.84 13.16 2.28
CA ALA A 238 -2.71 13.70 3.04
C ALA A 238 -1.42 12.97 2.68
N ASN A 239 -0.30 13.73 2.67
CA ASN A 239 1.06 13.19 2.60
C ASN A 239 1.36 12.35 1.34
N MET A 240 0.71 12.63 0.22
CA MET A 240 0.82 11.88 -1.03
C MET A 240 2.23 11.91 -1.64
N GLU A 241 3.07 12.89 -1.28
CA GLU A 241 4.47 12.98 -1.71
C GLU A 241 5.38 11.92 -1.11
N PHE A 242 4.98 11.26 -0.01
CA PHE A 242 5.79 10.27 0.69
C PHE A 242 5.54 8.87 0.15
N VAL A 243 6.14 8.59 -1.00
CA VAL A 243 6.17 7.26 -1.62
C VAL A 243 7.49 6.60 -1.29
N GLN A 244 7.45 5.49 -0.55
CA GLN A 244 8.63 4.72 -0.20
C GLN A 244 9.05 3.84 -1.37
N PHE A 245 10.33 3.90 -1.73
CA PHE A 245 10.95 2.99 -2.68
C PHE A 245 11.70 1.89 -1.92
N HIS A 246 11.45 0.64 -2.28
CA HIS A 246 12.24 -0.47 -1.78
C HIS A 246 13.60 -0.49 -2.49
N PRO A 247 14.72 -0.53 -1.77
CA PRO A 247 16.04 -0.41 -2.39
C PRO A 247 16.43 -1.63 -3.25
N THR A 248 15.92 -2.81 -2.92
CA THR A 248 16.35 -4.07 -3.50
C THR A 248 15.16 -4.83 -4.12
N ALA A 249 14.63 -4.31 -5.23
CA ALA A 249 13.77 -5.08 -6.11
C ALA A 249 14.63 -5.78 -7.18
N PHE A 250 14.29 -7.01 -7.52
CA PHE A 250 14.93 -7.72 -8.63
C PHE A 250 14.83 -6.91 -9.91
N TRP A 251 15.94 -6.75 -10.60
CA TRP A 251 15.99 -6.07 -11.90
C TRP A 251 16.14 -7.07 -13.03
N SER A 252 15.28 -6.93 -14.06
CA SER A 252 15.37 -7.69 -15.30
C SER A 252 15.25 -6.74 -16.50
N PRO A 253 15.93 -7.02 -17.63
CA PRO A 253 15.75 -6.28 -18.88
C PRO A 253 14.30 -6.28 -19.38
N ASP A 254 13.55 -7.35 -19.10
CA ASP A 254 12.17 -7.55 -19.54
C ASP A 254 11.16 -6.82 -18.66
N GLY A 255 11.62 -6.11 -17.62
CA GLY A 255 10.77 -5.35 -16.71
C GLY A 255 10.05 -6.19 -15.65
N ASP A 256 10.30 -7.50 -15.59
CA ASP A 256 9.77 -8.38 -14.55
C ASP A 256 10.49 -8.10 -13.22
N THR A 257 9.72 -7.64 -12.24
CA THR A 257 10.23 -7.14 -10.96
C THR A 257 9.54 -7.85 -9.81
N PHE A 258 10.30 -8.22 -8.78
CA PHE A 258 9.77 -8.72 -7.53
C PHE A 258 10.64 -8.29 -6.34
N LEU A 259 10.07 -8.35 -5.14
CA LEU A 259 10.75 -7.93 -3.93
C LEU A 259 11.86 -8.92 -3.54
N ILE A 260 13.09 -8.41 -3.34
CA ILE A 260 14.12 -9.13 -2.60
C ILE A 260 14.09 -8.60 -1.16
N SER A 261 13.66 -9.44 -0.23
CA SER A 261 13.44 -9.07 1.17
C SER A 261 14.62 -8.32 1.79
N GLU A 262 14.30 -7.32 2.60
CA GLU A 262 15.29 -6.58 3.39
C GLU A 262 16.05 -7.47 4.36
N SER A 263 15.40 -8.54 4.83
CA SER A 263 16.01 -9.53 5.72
C SER A 263 17.28 -10.16 5.12
N LEU A 264 17.39 -10.23 3.78
CA LEU A 264 18.62 -10.73 3.13
C LEU A 264 19.82 -9.81 3.41
N ARG A 265 19.63 -8.48 3.48
CA ARG A 265 20.66 -7.54 3.93
C ARG A 265 20.92 -7.69 5.43
N GLY A 266 19.89 -7.97 6.21
CA GLY A 266 19.99 -8.29 7.63
C GLY A 266 20.83 -9.54 7.91
N GLU A 267 20.79 -10.54 7.04
CA GLU A 267 21.60 -11.75 7.11
C GLU A 267 23.05 -11.53 6.62
N GLY A 268 23.37 -10.35 6.07
CA GLY A 268 24.74 -9.99 5.70
C GLY A 268 24.99 -9.79 4.20
N ALA A 269 23.96 -9.80 3.36
CA ALA A 269 24.13 -9.47 1.95
C ALA A 269 24.57 -8.00 1.75
N VAL A 270 25.47 -7.77 0.79
CA VAL A 270 26.15 -6.49 0.56
C VAL A 270 25.80 -5.91 -0.80
N LEU A 271 25.45 -4.62 -0.83
CA LEU A 271 25.23 -3.88 -2.07
C LEU A 271 26.58 -3.56 -2.75
N LYS A 272 26.71 -3.91 -4.02
CA LYS A 272 27.90 -3.69 -4.85
C LYS A 272 27.51 -3.06 -6.20
N LEU A 273 28.35 -2.18 -6.69
CA LEU A 273 28.24 -1.68 -8.06
C LEU A 273 28.62 -2.77 -9.08
N THR A 274 28.40 -2.54 -10.35
CA THR A 274 28.68 -3.50 -11.43
C THR A 274 30.18 -3.84 -11.53
N ASP A 275 31.06 -2.96 -11.04
CA ASP A 275 32.50 -3.21 -10.93
C ASP A 275 32.93 -3.97 -9.66
N GLY A 276 31.97 -4.40 -8.82
CA GLY A 276 32.18 -5.11 -7.58
C GLY A 276 32.51 -4.24 -6.36
N SER A 277 32.61 -2.91 -6.49
CA SER A 277 32.92 -2.01 -5.39
C SER A 277 31.72 -1.78 -4.47
N THR A 278 31.94 -1.67 -3.15
CA THR A 278 30.94 -1.23 -2.16
C THR A 278 30.82 0.29 -2.15
N PHE A 279 29.67 0.82 -1.75
CA PHE A 279 29.43 2.26 -1.79
C PHE A 279 28.62 2.81 -0.61
N MET A 280 27.88 1.97 0.12
CA MET A 280 26.91 2.43 1.12
C MET A 280 27.56 3.20 2.29
N GLU A 281 28.79 2.87 2.65
CA GLU A 281 29.56 3.51 3.73
C GLU A 281 29.83 4.99 3.46
N LYS A 282 29.79 5.43 2.18
CA LYS A 282 29.91 6.85 1.79
C LYS A 282 28.66 7.65 2.13
N TYR A 283 27.51 6.99 2.31
CA TYR A 283 26.21 7.61 2.48
C TYR A 283 25.68 7.54 3.90
N HIS A 284 25.99 6.46 4.65
CA HIS A 284 25.51 6.29 6.01
C HIS A 284 26.42 5.35 6.84
N PRO A 285 26.64 5.64 8.14
CA PRO A 285 27.49 4.79 9.01
C PRO A 285 26.99 3.36 9.17
N GLN A 286 25.67 3.11 9.08
CA GLN A 286 25.10 1.77 9.15
C GLN A 286 25.25 0.98 7.83
N GLY A 287 25.85 1.57 6.78
CA GLY A 287 26.07 0.92 5.49
C GLY A 287 24.78 0.34 4.90
N ASN A 288 24.80 -0.95 4.57
CA ASN A 288 23.66 -1.65 3.94
C ASN A 288 22.40 -1.77 4.83
N LEU A 289 22.50 -1.52 6.12
CA LEU A 289 21.39 -1.57 7.09
C LEU A 289 20.81 -0.18 7.39
N ALA A 290 21.22 0.85 6.66
CA ALA A 290 20.61 2.18 6.76
C ALA A 290 19.11 2.14 6.40
N PRO A 291 18.31 3.14 6.83
CA PRO A 291 16.90 3.28 6.45
C PRO A 291 16.68 3.21 4.93
N ARG A 292 15.53 2.66 4.51
CA ARG A 292 15.21 2.38 3.09
C ARG A 292 15.35 3.59 2.19
N ASP A 293 14.91 4.75 2.64
CA ASP A 293 14.99 6.01 1.89
C ASP A 293 16.45 6.43 1.61
N ILE A 294 17.35 6.21 2.58
CA ILE A 294 18.78 6.50 2.42
C ILE A 294 19.42 5.51 1.43
N VAL A 295 19.13 4.21 1.60
CA VAL A 295 19.67 3.18 0.70
C VAL A 295 19.18 3.38 -0.73
N SER A 296 17.88 3.63 -0.92
CA SER A 296 17.31 3.87 -2.26
C SER A 296 17.91 5.11 -2.92
N ARG A 297 18.11 6.21 -2.16
CA ARG A 297 18.77 7.42 -2.67
C ARG A 297 20.24 7.18 -3.02
N ALA A 298 20.94 6.39 -2.25
CA ALA A 298 22.34 6.04 -2.51
C ALA A 298 22.47 5.25 -3.81
N ILE A 299 21.65 4.21 -3.99
CA ILE A 299 21.61 3.41 -5.22
C ILE A 299 21.24 4.31 -6.42
N ASP A 300 20.13 5.05 -6.37
CA ASP A 300 19.70 5.96 -7.45
C ASP A 300 20.80 6.96 -7.84
N SER A 301 21.53 7.49 -6.84
CA SER A 301 22.63 8.42 -7.04
C SER A 301 23.81 7.79 -7.77
N GLU A 302 24.23 6.59 -7.35
CA GLU A 302 25.36 5.88 -7.98
C GLU A 302 25.00 5.41 -9.40
N LEU A 303 23.79 4.85 -9.60
CA LEU A 303 23.33 4.40 -10.91
C LEU A 303 23.27 5.58 -11.91
N LYS A 304 22.71 6.72 -11.51
CA LYS A 304 22.64 7.91 -12.37
C LYS A 304 24.01 8.48 -12.71
N LYS A 305 24.97 8.51 -11.75
CA LYS A 305 26.35 8.97 -12.01
C LYS A 305 27.06 8.11 -13.04
N ARG A 306 26.78 6.79 -13.04
CA ARG A 306 27.46 5.82 -13.89
C ARG A 306 26.72 5.49 -15.18
N GLY A 307 25.46 5.92 -15.32
CA GLY A 307 24.60 5.55 -16.44
C GLY A 307 24.17 4.06 -16.39
N GLU A 308 24.20 3.47 -15.20
CA GLU A 308 23.83 2.06 -14.96
C GLU A 308 22.35 1.93 -14.62
N LYS A 309 21.76 0.77 -14.86
CA LYS A 309 20.33 0.50 -14.60
C LYS A 309 20.08 -0.29 -13.32
N PHE A 310 21.09 -0.99 -12.82
CA PHE A 310 21.02 -1.84 -11.63
C PHE A 310 22.37 -1.87 -10.90
N CYS A 311 22.34 -2.31 -9.66
CA CYS A 311 23.51 -2.73 -8.88
C CYS A 311 23.31 -4.19 -8.46
N TYR A 312 24.29 -4.74 -7.75
CA TYR A 312 24.21 -6.11 -7.24
C TYR A 312 23.92 -6.14 -5.76
N LEU A 313 23.08 -7.09 -5.34
CA LEU A 313 22.99 -7.54 -3.95
C LEU A 313 23.70 -8.89 -3.83
N ASP A 314 24.85 -8.91 -3.21
CA ASP A 314 25.72 -10.08 -3.07
C ASP A 314 25.50 -10.74 -1.71
N ALA A 315 24.94 -11.95 -1.72
CA ALA A 315 24.73 -12.80 -0.55
C ALA A 315 25.71 -13.98 -0.47
N THR A 316 26.70 -14.07 -1.37
CA THR A 316 27.62 -15.22 -1.46
C THR A 316 28.52 -15.41 -0.23
N ASN A 317 28.61 -14.38 0.62
CA ASN A 317 29.32 -14.44 1.91
C ASN A 317 28.49 -15.08 3.04
N VAL A 318 27.20 -15.35 2.82
CA VAL A 318 26.29 -15.98 3.80
C VAL A 318 26.26 -17.50 3.52
N PRO A 319 26.25 -18.37 4.55
CA PRO A 319 26.18 -19.82 4.35
C PRO A 319 24.96 -20.24 3.52
N ALA A 320 25.18 -21.03 2.46
CA ALA A 320 24.11 -21.44 1.52
C ALA A 320 22.93 -22.13 2.23
N GLU A 321 23.21 -22.99 3.23
CA GLU A 321 22.15 -23.67 4.00
C GLU A 321 21.25 -22.66 4.74
N GLN A 322 21.82 -21.60 5.30
CA GLN A 322 21.08 -20.52 5.97
C GLN A 322 20.21 -19.77 4.97
N LEU A 323 20.77 -19.39 3.81
CA LEU A 323 20.03 -18.70 2.75
C LEU A 323 18.83 -19.52 2.26
N LEU A 324 19.03 -20.79 1.95
CA LEU A 324 17.99 -21.67 1.42
C LEU A 324 16.89 -21.96 2.45
N ARG A 325 17.24 -22.00 3.75
CA ARG A 325 16.28 -22.19 4.84
C ARG A 325 15.43 -20.93 5.11
N HIS A 326 16.07 -19.74 5.06
CA HIS A 326 15.38 -18.49 5.40
C HIS A 326 14.62 -17.86 4.22
N PHE A 327 15.04 -18.14 2.97
CA PHE A 327 14.50 -17.48 1.77
C PHE A 327 14.10 -18.49 0.67
N PRO A 328 13.23 -19.48 0.97
CA PRO A 328 12.84 -20.50 0.00
C PRO A 328 12.08 -19.91 -1.20
N SER A 329 11.20 -18.92 -0.99
CA SER A 329 10.43 -18.29 -2.06
C SER A 329 11.32 -17.45 -2.98
N ILE A 330 12.23 -16.65 -2.41
CA ILE A 330 13.23 -15.90 -3.19
C ILE A 330 14.10 -16.84 -4.02
N ASN A 331 14.57 -17.95 -3.40
CA ASN A 331 15.33 -18.97 -4.11
C ASN A 331 14.58 -19.55 -5.31
N ASN A 332 13.31 -19.89 -5.12
CA ASN A 332 12.48 -20.43 -6.19
C ASN A 332 12.28 -19.41 -7.32
N MET A 333 11.98 -18.16 -6.98
CA MET A 333 11.81 -17.08 -7.97
C MET A 333 13.08 -16.80 -8.75
N LEU A 334 14.25 -16.78 -8.12
CA LEU A 334 15.54 -16.58 -8.78
C LEU A 334 15.93 -17.76 -9.66
N LYS A 335 15.68 -18.99 -9.20
CA LYS A 335 15.94 -20.20 -10.01
C LYS A 335 15.16 -20.24 -11.31
N THR A 336 13.90 -19.78 -11.34
CA THR A 336 13.11 -19.69 -12.58
C THR A 336 13.74 -18.73 -13.60
N ARG A 337 14.65 -17.86 -13.15
CA ARG A 337 15.39 -16.87 -13.94
C ARG A 337 16.86 -17.26 -14.15
N GLY A 338 17.23 -18.49 -13.77
CA GLY A 338 18.58 -19.04 -13.95
C GLY A 338 19.63 -18.50 -12.98
N ILE A 339 19.22 -17.86 -11.86
CA ILE A 339 20.12 -17.27 -10.88
C ILE A 339 20.20 -18.16 -9.63
N ASP A 340 21.43 -18.55 -9.25
CA ASP A 340 21.76 -19.21 -7.98
C ASP A 340 22.39 -18.20 -7.02
N PHE A 341 21.57 -17.52 -6.21
CA PHE A 341 22.01 -16.44 -5.33
C PHE A 341 22.93 -16.89 -4.18
N THR A 342 23.14 -18.20 -4.04
CA THR A 342 24.17 -18.74 -3.12
C THR A 342 25.58 -18.71 -3.74
N LYS A 343 25.68 -18.48 -5.06
CA LYS A 343 26.94 -18.51 -5.82
C LYS A 343 27.22 -17.24 -6.62
N GLU A 344 26.18 -16.47 -6.93
CA GLU A 344 26.26 -15.26 -7.74
C GLU A 344 25.39 -14.14 -7.17
N PRO A 345 25.78 -12.86 -7.39
CA PRO A 345 25.01 -11.73 -6.88
C PRO A 345 23.72 -11.51 -7.66
N ILE A 346 22.69 -10.99 -6.98
CA ILE A 346 21.37 -10.70 -7.53
C ILE A 346 21.38 -9.28 -8.13
N PRO A 347 20.98 -9.07 -9.40
CA PRO A 347 20.78 -7.74 -9.95
C PRO A 347 19.54 -7.08 -9.29
N VAL A 348 19.73 -5.87 -8.74
CA VAL A 348 18.68 -5.15 -8.01
C VAL A 348 18.65 -3.66 -8.38
N ALA A 349 17.47 -3.07 -8.32
CA ALA A 349 17.27 -1.64 -8.46
C ALA A 349 16.17 -1.16 -7.51
N PRO A 350 16.15 0.13 -7.12
CA PRO A 350 15.04 0.68 -6.35
C PRO A 350 13.74 0.68 -7.15
N ALA A 351 12.64 0.27 -6.49
CA ALA A 351 11.30 0.26 -7.08
C ALA A 351 10.27 0.83 -6.11
N ALA A 352 9.21 1.45 -6.62
CA ALA A 352 8.12 1.96 -5.79
C ALA A 352 7.49 0.80 -5.00
N HIS A 353 7.18 1.03 -3.71
CA HIS A 353 6.84 -0.07 -2.81
C HIS A 353 5.65 0.22 -1.89
N TYR A 354 5.59 1.40 -1.28
CA TYR A 354 4.56 1.70 -0.27
C TYR A 354 4.20 3.19 -0.24
N PHE A 355 2.91 3.49 -0.11
CA PHE A 355 2.40 4.84 0.08
C PHE A 355 2.25 5.14 1.57
N CYS A 356 3.00 6.14 2.09
CA CYS A 356 2.86 6.59 3.48
C CYS A 356 1.70 7.58 3.64
N GLY A 357 1.29 8.22 2.54
CA GLY A 357 0.11 9.05 2.42
C GLY A 357 -1.12 8.28 1.94
N GLY A 358 -2.27 8.94 1.91
CA GLY A 358 -3.55 8.34 1.51
C GLY A 358 -4.73 9.22 1.92
N VAL A 359 -5.90 8.63 2.04
CA VAL A 359 -7.11 9.30 2.54
C VAL A 359 -6.90 9.69 4.00
N LEU A 360 -7.05 11.00 4.29
CA LEU A 360 -6.91 11.50 5.67
C LEU A 360 -7.96 10.85 6.57
N SER A 361 -7.51 10.22 7.66
CA SER A 361 -8.40 9.50 8.57
C SER A 361 -7.91 9.50 10.02
N THR A 362 -8.81 9.13 10.92
CA THR A 362 -8.44 8.76 12.29
C THR A 362 -7.91 7.33 12.33
N ILE A 363 -7.41 6.88 13.49
CA ILE A 363 -6.97 5.49 13.69
C ILE A 363 -8.15 4.49 13.67
N GLU A 364 -9.37 4.94 13.91
CA GLU A 364 -10.60 4.18 13.75
C GLU A 364 -11.07 4.13 12.28
N GLY A 365 -10.30 4.71 11.35
CA GLY A 365 -10.62 4.75 9.93
C GLY A 365 -11.67 5.77 9.51
N ILE A 366 -12.09 6.67 10.39
CA ILE A 366 -13.11 7.70 10.10
C ILE A 366 -12.53 8.73 9.14
N THR A 367 -13.26 9.04 8.07
CA THR A 367 -12.90 10.03 7.06
C THR A 367 -13.73 11.31 7.19
N ASP A 368 -13.50 12.27 6.29
CA ASP A 368 -14.34 13.47 6.13
C ASP A 368 -15.76 13.18 5.63
N ILE A 369 -16.01 11.97 5.10
CA ILE A 369 -17.29 11.56 4.51
C ILE A 369 -18.01 10.66 5.51
N HIS A 370 -19.24 11.00 5.88
CA HIS A 370 -20.04 10.19 6.79
C HIS A 370 -20.26 8.79 6.24
N ASN A 371 -20.23 7.78 7.09
CA ASN A 371 -20.41 6.36 6.77
C ASN A 371 -19.29 5.77 5.86
N LEU A 372 -18.22 6.52 5.57
CA LEU A 372 -17.06 6.06 4.85
C LEU A 372 -15.89 5.86 5.81
N PHE A 373 -15.40 4.63 5.88
CA PHE A 373 -14.20 4.24 6.61
C PHE A 373 -13.08 3.87 5.65
N VAL A 374 -11.85 4.01 6.11
CA VAL A 374 -10.65 3.55 5.39
C VAL A 374 -9.70 2.82 6.34
N ALA A 375 -9.01 1.78 5.86
CA ALA A 375 -8.00 1.07 6.66
C ALA A 375 -6.87 0.49 5.80
N GLY A 376 -5.66 0.44 6.36
CA GLY A 376 -4.45 0.00 5.67
C GLY A 376 -3.90 1.07 4.73
N GLU A 377 -3.14 0.67 3.72
CA GLU A 377 -2.33 1.57 2.88
C GLU A 377 -3.14 2.63 2.09
N VAL A 378 -4.44 2.46 1.92
CA VAL A 378 -5.31 3.52 1.34
C VAL A 378 -5.46 4.71 2.28
N ALA A 379 -5.20 4.54 3.58
CA ALA A 379 -5.39 5.53 4.63
C ALA A 379 -4.11 6.30 4.95
N CYS A 380 -4.26 7.55 5.38
CA CYS A 380 -3.24 8.33 6.08
C CYS A 380 -3.67 8.55 7.53
N SER A 381 -3.33 7.61 8.41
CA SER A 381 -3.64 7.65 9.85
C SER A 381 -2.73 8.62 10.62
N GLY A 382 -1.52 8.86 10.08
CA GLY A 382 -0.43 9.56 10.74
C GLY A 382 0.58 8.65 11.45
N LEU A 383 0.50 7.31 11.27
CA LEU A 383 1.48 6.37 11.80
C LEU A 383 2.86 6.54 11.16
N HIS A 384 2.91 6.54 9.83
CA HIS A 384 4.16 6.41 9.07
C HIS A 384 4.93 7.73 8.91
N GLY A 385 4.28 8.88 9.09
CA GLY A 385 4.94 10.16 8.84
C GLY A 385 5.49 10.23 7.41
N ALA A 386 6.76 10.63 7.27
CA ALA A 386 7.40 10.83 5.97
C ALA A 386 8.07 9.56 5.39
N ASN A 387 8.11 8.47 6.14
CA ASN A 387 8.70 7.20 5.69
C ASN A 387 8.30 6.07 6.64
N ARG A 388 7.90 4.93 6.11
CA ARG A 388 7.40 3.79 6.88
C ARG A 388 8.56 2.96 7.47
N LEU A 389 8.46 2.61 8.75
CA LEU A 389 9.27 1.55 9.34
C LEU A 389 8.82 0.19 8.77
N ALA A 390 9.77 -0.67 8.45
CA ALA A 390 9.49 -2.01 7.92
C ALA A 390 8.55 -2.80 8.85
N SER A 391 7.70 -3.65 8.28
CA SER A 391 6.74 -4.52 9.00
C SER A 391 5.68 -3.83 9.87
N ASN A 392 5.60 -2.47 9.85
CA ASN A 392 4.52 -1.72 10.49
C ASN A 392 3.24 -1.65 9.64
N SER A 393 3.29 -1.90 8.32
CA SER A 393 2.12 -1.78 7.43
C SER A 393 1.02 -2.80 7.73
N LEU A 394 1.40 -4.06 7.96
CA LEU A 394 0.43 -5.10 8.32
C LEU A 394 -0.16 -4.84 9.72
N LEU A 395 0.66 -4.34 10.65
CA LEU A 395 0.20 -3.95 11.98
C LEU A 395 -0.82 -2.81 11.91
N GLU A 396 -0.53 -1.73 11.14
CA GLU A 396 -1.46 -0.62 10.95
C GLU A 396 -2.80 -1.10 10.36
N ALA A 397 -2.72 -1.86 9.27
CA ALA A 397 -3.90 -2.37 8.58
C ALA A 397 -4.79 -3.22 9.53
N LEU A 398 -4.17 -4.08 10.33
CA LEU A 398 -4.84 -4.92 11.32
C LEU A 398 -5.49 -4.08 12.43
N VAL A 399 -4.74 -3.13 13.02
CA VAL A 399 -5.22 -2.27 14.11
C VAL A 399 -6.37 -1.38 13.65
N MET A 400 -6.21 -0.69 12.52
CA MET A 400 -7.25 0.19 11.98
C MET A 400 -8.53 -0.57 11.68
N ALA A 401 -8.43 -1.70 10.97
CA ALA A 401 -9.58 -2.51 10.61
C ALA A 401 -10.31 -3.07 11.85
N TYR A 402 -9.57 -3.55 12.84
CA TYR A 402 -10.13 -4.04 14.09
C TYR A 402 -10.86 -2.93 14.86
N LYS A 403 -10.26 -1.73 14.96
CA LYS A 403 -10.88 -0.57 15.63
C LYS A 403 -12.10 -0.06 14.86
N ALA A 404 -11.99 0.11 13.55
CA ALA A 404 -13.12 0.50 12.70
C ALA A 404 -14.30 -0.45 12.83
N GLY A 405 -14.04 -1.76 12.82
CA GLY A 405 -15.07 -2.80 12.95
C GLY A 405 -15.76 -2.83 14.32
N ASN A 406 -15.11 -2.31 15.36
CA ASN A 406 -15.68 -2.19 16.71
C ASN A 406 -16.15 -0.76 17.03
N HIS A 407 -16.14 0.16 16.06
CA HIS A 407 -16.57 1.54 16.28
C HIS A 407 -18.08 1.63 16.54
N PRO A 408 -18.56 2.41 17.55
CA PRO A 408 -19.99 2.48 17.90
C PRO A 408 -20.90 2.88 16.74
N SER A 409 -20.43 3.76 15.83
CA SER A 409 -21.23 4.20 14.66
C SER A 409 -21.61 3.07 13.70
N ASN A 410 -21.02 1.88 13.81
CA ASN A 410 -21.46 0.72 13.03
C ASN A 410 -22.91 0.28 13.36
N LEU A 411 -23.44 0.71 14.50
CA LEU A 411 -24.80 0.42 14.92
C LEU A 411 -25.82 1.49 14.48
N ASP A 412 -25.35 2.61 13.90
CA ASP A 412 -26.22 3.70 13.46
C ASP A 412 -27.09 3.28 12.28
N GLU A 413 -28.39 3.56 12.37
CA GLU A 413 -29.31 3.39 11.24
C GLU A 413 -29.05 4.45 10.17
N VAL A 414 -29.16 4.04 8.90
CA VAL A 414 -28.96 4.91 7.74
C VAL A 414 -30.15 4.78 6.81
N GLN A 415 -30.76 5.92 6.47
CA GLN A 415 -31.79 5.97 5.43
C GLN A 415 -31.12 6.17 4.05
N PHE A 416 -31.46 5.29 3.11
CA PHE A 416 -30.94 5.40 1.75
C PHE A 416 -31.79 6.39 0.93
N PRO A 417 -31.15 7.34 0.23
CA PRO A 417 -31.85 8.13 -0.79
C PRO A 417 -32.20 7.28 -2.01
N CYS A 418 -32.95 7.85 -2.93
CA CYS A 418 -33.14 7.24 -4.24
C CYS A 418 -31.82 7.35 -5.03
N ILE A 419 -31.10 6.25 -5.17
CA ILE A 419 -29.86 6.20 -5.95
C ILE A 419 -30.22 6.00 -7.43
N PRO A 420 -29.74 6.86 -8.35
CA PRO A 420 -29.96 6.70 -9.77
C PRO A 420 -29.26 5.45 -10.30
N GLU A 421 -29.80 4.86 -11.36
CA GLU A 421 -29.11 3.80 -12.08
C GLU A 421 -27.85 4.35 -12.77
N TRP A 422 -26.85 3.49 -12.97
CA TRP A 422 -25.66 3.85 -13.74
C TRP A 422 -26.04 4.15 -15.20
N LYS A 423 -25.57 5.28 -15.72
CA LYS A 423 -25.79 5.63 -17.12
C LYS A 423 -24.96 4.71 -18.02
N VAL A 424 -25.61 3.73 -18.62
CA VAL A 424 -24.95 2.79 -19.52
C VAL A 424 -24.58 3.48 -20.82
N ILE A 425 -23.35 3.26 -21.28
CA ILE A 425 -22.86 3.57 -22.62
C ILE A 425 -22.46 2.23 -23.22
N ASP A 426 -23.17 1.82 -24.28
CA ASP A 426 -22.99 0.48 -24.87
C ASP A 426 -21.83 0.44 -25.87
N GLU A 427 -21.48 1.59 -26.44
CA GLU A 427 -20.41 1.69 -27.43
C GLU A 427 -19.03 1.72 -26.77
N PHE A 428 -18.10 0.98 -27.35
CA PHE A 428 -16.69 1.01 -26.98
C PHE A 428 -15.84 1.15 -28.24
N ASN A 429 -15.08 2.26 -28.32
CA ASN A 429 -14.24 2.53 -29.47
C ASN A 429 -12.88 1.80 -29.34
N GLU A 430 -12.79 0.60 -29.90
CA GLU A 430 -11.56 -0.20 -29.90
C GLU A 430 -10.41 0.47 -30.64
N ASN A 431 -10.69 1.31 -31.66
CA ASN A 431 -9.64 2.02 -32.41
C ASN A 431 -8.92 3.08 -31.55
N GLU A 432 -9.58 3.58 -30.50
CA GLU A 432 -9.03 4.55 -29.56
C GLU A 432 -8.47 3.88 -28.27
N TRP A 433 -8.49 2.55 -28.18
CA TRP A 433 -7.93 1.82 -27.02
C TRP A 433 -6.48 2.20 -26.69
N VAL A 434 -5.74 2.63 -27.70
CA VAL A 434 -4.38 3.14 -27.55
C VAL A 434 -4.29 4.31 -26.54
N VAL A 435 -5.36 5.10 -26.39
CA VAL A 435 -5.45 6.19 -25.40
C VAL A 435 -5.26 5.64 -23.98
N ILE A 436 -5.83 4.48 -23.69
CA ILE A 436 -5.75 3.88 -22.35
C ILE A 436 -4.41 3.17 -22.15
N SER A 437 -4.04 2.25 -23.05
CA SER A 437 -2.83 1.44 -22.91
C SER A 437 -1.56 2.29 -22.93
N HIS A 438 -1.46 3.22 -23.88
CA HIS A 438 -0.31 4.12 -24.01
C HIS A 438 -0.19 5.09 -22.82
N ASN A 439 -1.30 5.71 -22.41
CA ASN A 439 -1.27 6.65 -21.28
C ASN A 439 -0.94 5.96 -19.94
N ARG A 440 -1.34 4.68 -19.76
CA ARG A 440 -0.93 3.90 -18.58
C ARG A 440 0.61 3.76 -18.49
N GLU A 441 1.28 3.46 -19.60
CA GLU A 441 2.75 3.37 -19.65
C GLU A 441 3.42 4.72 -19.46
N ILE A 442 2.87 5.78 -20.07
CA ILE A 442 3.40 7.13 -19.95
C ILE A 442 3.32 7.65 -18.52
N ILE A 443 2.23 7.38 -17.79
CA ILE A 443 2.10 7.74 -16.37
C ILE A 443 3.29 7.16 -15.59
N GLY A 444 3.57 5.85 -15.73
CA GLY A 444 4.70 5.19 -15.07
C GLY A 444 6.04 5.84 -15.40
N THR A 445 6.26 6.16 -16.67
CA THR A 445 7.49 6.80 -17.15
C THR A 445 7.67 8.21 -16.60
N ILE A 446 6.60 9.02 -16.59
CA ILE A 446 6.61 10.39 -16.04
C ILE A 446 6.89 10.35 -14.54
N MET A 447 6.19 9.50 -13.81
CA MET A 447 6.32 9.42 -12.36
C MET A 447 7.71 8.94 -11.96
N GLN A 448 8.24 7.90 -12.59
CA GLN A 448 9.58 7.40 -12.32
C GLN A 448 10.66 8.44 -12.66
N GLY A 449 10.53 9.10 -13.81
CA GLY A 449 11.54 10.04 -14.30
C GLY A 449 11.53 11.39 -13.58
N TYR A 450 10.36 11.94 -13.26
CA TYR A 450 10.20 13.31 -12.78
C TYR A 450 9.75 13.43 -11.33
N ALA A 451 9.06 12.42 -10.78
CA ALA A 451 8.52 12.40 -9.43
C ALA A 451 9.00 11.17 -8.60
N GLY A 452 10.09 10.52 -9.04
CA GLY A 452 10.68 9.35 -8.37
C GLY A 452 11.42 9.70 -7.07
N ILE A 453 12.57 9.05 -6.83
CA ILE A 453 13.35 9.17 -5.58
C ILE A 453 13.96 10.58 -5.43
N ARG A 454 14.59 11.13 -6.48
CA ARG A 454 15.20 12.46 -6.48
C ARG A 454 14.42 13.37 -7.39
N ARG A 455 13.81 14.39 -6.82
CA ARG A 455 12.87 15.32 -7.46
C ARG A 455 13.47 16.70 -7.60
N SER A 456 13.03 17.47 -8.60
CA SER A 456 13.27 18.91 -8.68
C SER A 456 11.95 19.63 -8.99
N ARG A 457 11.81 20.85 -8.48
CA ARG A 457 10.59 21.65 -8.70
C ARG A 457 10.28 21.86 -10.18
N ARG A 458 11.32 22.01 -11.01
CA ARG A 458 11.17 22.15 -12.46
C ARG A 458 10.58 20.90 -13.10
N LEU A 459 11.12 19.72 -12.77
CA LEU A 459 10.64 18.44 -13.30
C LEU A 459 9.24 18.10 -12.78
N LEU A 460 8.94 18.39 -11.52
CA LEU A 460 7.59 18.23 -10.97
C LEU A 460 6.54 19.09 -11.69
N LYS A 461 6.88 20.34 -12.06
CA LYS A 461 5.98 21.19 -12.87
C LYS A 461 5.74 20.62 -14.26
N TYR A 462 6.77 20.05 -14.91
CA TYR A 462 6.59 19.37 -16.20
C TYR A 462 5.74 18.12 -16.07
N ALA A 463 5.96 17.33 -15.01
CA ALA A 463 5.14 16.16 -14.71
C ALA A 463 3.67 16.55 -14.55
N LEU A 464 3.38 17.59 -13.73
CA LEU A 464 2.01 18.04 -13.47
C LEU A 464 1.27 18.40 -14.76
N SER A 465 1.87 19.26 -15.60
CA SER A 465 1.25 19.70 -16.87
C SER A 465 0.97 18.52 -17.81
N ARG A 466 1.89 17.55 -17.90
CA ARG A 466 1.69 16.36 -18.74
C ARG A 466 0.63 15.44 -18.20
N LEU A 467 0.63 15.17 -16.88
CA LEU A 467 -0.35 14.31 -16.23
C LEU A 467 -1.77 14.90 -16.28
N GLU A 468 -1.93 16.22 -16.17
CA GLU A 468 -3.23 16.88 -16.32
C GLU A 468 -3.78 16.72 -17.76
N ASN A 469 -2.94 16.82 -18.79
CA ASN A 469 -3.34 16.55 -20.17
C ASN A 469 -3.75 15.07 -20.35
N ILE A 470 -2.95 14.14 -19.86
CA ILE A 470 -3.25 12.69 -19.89
C ILE A 470 -4.57 12.39 -19.18
N TYR A 471 -4.79 12.98 -18.00
CA TYR A 471 -6.05 12.83 -17.27
C TYR A 471 -7.25 13.30 -18.11
N ASN A 472 -7.13 14.44 -18.78
CA ASN A 472 -8.21 14.97 -19.64
C ASN A 472 -8.52 14.03 -20.80
N GLU A 473 -7.50 13.46 -21.45
CA GLU A 473 -7.68 12.47 -22.53
C GLU A 473 -8.40 11.22 -22.03
N ILE A 474 -7.93 10.64 -20.92
CA ILE A 474 -8.50 9.44 -20.32
C ILE A 474 -9.94 9.71 -19.85
N ASN A 475 -10.16 10.85 -19.18
CA ASN A 475 -11.47 11.19 -18.67
C ASN A 475 -12.49 11.44 -19.80
N ASN A 476 -12.07 12.07 -20.90
CA ASN A 476 -12.89 12.18 -22.09
C ASN A 476 -13.25 10.81 -22.68
N PHE A 477 -12.29 9.90 -22.77
CA PHE A 477 -12.54 8.52 -23.20
C PHE A 477 -13.53 7.82 -22.28
N TYR A 478 -13.33 7.91 -20.95
CA TYR A 478 -14.20 7.34 -19.93
C TYR A 478 -15.66 7.81 -20.02
N GLN A 479 -15.88 9.09 -20.35
CA GLN A 479 -17.21 9.69 -20.44
C GLN A 479 -17.98 9.30 -21.70
N HIS A 480 -17.31 8.81 -22.74
CA HIS A 480 -17.93 8.54 -24.05
C HIS A 480 -17.87 7.06 -24.46
N ASN A 481 -17.30 6.20 -23.62
CA ASN A 481 -17.16 4.78 -23.91
C ASN A 481 -17.75 3.91 -22.79
N ALA A 482 -18.08 2.67 -23.12
CA ALA A 482 -18.47 1.67 -22.15
C ALA A 482 -17.39 1.51 -21.07
N VAL A 483 -17.81 1.43 -19.82
CA VAL A 483 -16.88 1.31 -18.67
C VAL A 483 -16.20 -0.06 -18.72
N ARG A 484 -14.86 -0.05 -18.67
CA ARG A 484 -14.03 -1.24 -18.53
C ARG A 484 -13.04 -1.05 -17.38
N LYS A 485 -12.60 -2.15 -16.77
CA LYS A 485 -11.66 -2.14 -15.63
C LYS A 485 -10.43 -1.28 -15.91
N GLU A 486 -9.79 -1.49 -17.06
CA GLU A 486 -8.53 -0.82 -17.42
C GLU A 486 -8.71 0.69 -17.60
N VAL A 487 -9.88 1.13 -18.07
CA VAL A 487 -10.22 2.56 -18.21
C VAL A 487 -10.34 3.19 -16.83
N VAL A 488 -11.07 2.54 -15.91
CA VAL A 488 -11.23 2.98 -14.52
C VAL A 488 -9.87 3.07 -13.83
N GLU A 489 -9.07 2.00 -13.89
CA GLU A 489 -7.75 1.95 -13.28
C GLU A 489 -6.82 3.05 -13.81
N THR A 490 -6.76 3.24 -15.14
CA THR A 490 -5.86 4.23 -15.74
C THR A 490 -6.28 5.67 -15.39
N ARG A 491 -7.60 5.96 -15.34
CA ARG A 491 -8.13 7.23 -14.85
C ARG A 491 -7.71 7.47 -13.40
N ASN A 492 -7.88 6.48 -12.54
CA ASN A 492 -7.53 6.56 -11.13
C ASN A 492 -6.02 6.75 -10.91
N MET A 493 -5.19 6.03 -11.67
CA MET A 493 -3.73 6.21 -11.68
C MET A 493 -3.35 7.66 -12.04
N ALA A 494 -3.98 8.27 -13.04
CA ALA A 494 -3.72 9.67 -13.42
C ALA A 494 -4.10 10.64 -12.28
N ILE A 495 -5.25 10.45 -11.61
CA ILE A 495 -5.69 11.25 -10.46
C ILE A 495 -4.65 11.19 -9.33
N ILE A 496 -4.19 9.98 -8.99
CA ILE A 496 -3.23 9.79 -7.90
C ILE A 496 -1.84 10.30 -8.26
N ALA A 497 -1.39 10.12 -9.51
CA ALA A 497 -0.14 10.70 -9.98
C ALA A 497 -0.14 12.24 -9.87
N ILE A 498 -1.23 12.89 -10.26
CA ILE A 498 -1.42 14.34 -10.09
C ILE A 498 -1.38 14.71 -8.59
N ALA A 499 -2.05 13.94 -7.72
CA ALA A 499 -2.07 14.17 -6.28
C ALA A 499 -0.65 14.12 -5.68
N VAL A 500 0.13 13.10 -6.03
CA VAL A 500 1.54 12.97 -5.60
C VAL A 500 2.38 14.17 -6.02
N VAL A 501 2.26 14.58 -7.29
CA VAL A 501 3.06 15.69 -7.82
C VAL A 501 2.63 17.04 -7.20
N LYS A 502 1.33 17.27 -6.99
CA LYS A 502 0.83 18.47 -6.30
C LYS A 502 1.33 18.55 -4.87
N SER A 503 1.23 17.46 -4.10
CA SER A 503 1.76 17.39 -2.73
C SER A 503 3.28 17.63 -2.69
N ALA A 504 4.05 17.01 -3.63
CA ALA A 504 5.49 17.20 -3.74
C ALA A 504 5.89 18.65 -4.09
N LEU A 505 5.06 19.39 -4.85
CA LEU A 505 5.28 20.81 -5.15
C LEU A 505 4.98 21.73 -3.97
N MET A 506 4.04 21.33 -3.09
CA MET A 506 3.68 22.09 -1.88
C MET A 506 4.78 22.02 -0.83
N ARG A 507 5.40 20.87 -0.62
CA ARG A 507 6.47 20.65 0.36
C ARG A 507 7.82 21.10 -0.16
N LYS A 508 8.36 22.18 0.40
CA LYS A 508 9.62 22.81 -0.06
C LYS A 508 10.79 22.47 0.87
N GLU A 509 10.87 21.24 1.31
CA GLU A 509 11.96 20.68 2.12
C GLU A 509 12.30 19.27 1.59
N SER A 510 13.33 18.64 2.14
CA SER A 510 13.58 17.20 2.02
C SER A 510 13.34 16.50 3.35
N ARG A 511 12.48 15.44 3.34
CA ARG A 511 12.13 14.68 4.54
C ARG A 511 11.73 13.25 4.16
N GLY A 512 12.34 12.24 4.80
CA GLY A 512 12.02 10.84 4.57
C GLY A 512 12.05 10.46 3.08
N ALA A 513 10.95 9.93 2.58
CA ALA A 513 10.79 9.50 1.19
C ALA A 513 10.68 10.66 0.17
N HIS A 514 10.51 11.90 0.61
CA HIS A 514 10.47 13.08 -0.25
C HIS A 514 11.83 13.80 -0.26
N PHE A 515 12.55 13.75 -1.40
CA PHE A 515 13.83 14.43 -1.56
C PHE A 515 13.81 15.39 -2.74
N LEU A 516 13.98 16.69 -2.44
CA LEU A 516 14.09 17.78 -3.42
C LEU A 516 15.54 18.21 -3.55
N VAL A 517 16.11 18.12 -4.76
CA VAL A 517 17.48 18.61 -5.03
C VAL A 517 17.59 20.12 -4.87
N ASP A 518 16.49 20.85 -5.07
CA ASP A 518 16.42 22.32 -4.91
C ASP A 518 16.35 22.74 -3.43
N ASN A 519 15.89 21.85 -2.53
CA ASN A 519 15.74 22.07 -1.10
C ASN A 519 16.16 20.79 -0.35
N PRO A 520 17.47 20.49 -0.25
CA PRO A 520 17.95 19.20 0.28
C PRO A 520 17.81 19.08 1.81
N GLU A 521 17.65 20.20 2.50
CA GLU A 521 17.59 20.24 3.96
C GLU A 521 16.14 20.09 4.46
N ARG A 522 16.03 19.59 5.70
CA ARG A 522 14.78 19.53 6.44
C ARG A 522 14.46 20.89 7.05
N ASP A 523 13.18 21.25 7.06
CA ASP A 523 12.70 22.53 7.61
C ASP A 523 11.52 22.26 8.56
N ASP A 524 11.85 22.07 9.85
CA ASP A 524 10.84 21.79 10.89
C ASP A 524 9.97 23.01 11.24
N GLU A 525 10.46 24.22 10.98
CA GLU A 525 9.73 25.45 11.27
C GLU A 525 8.50 25.60 10.36
N HIS A 526 8.66 25.32 9.07
CA HIS A 526 7.62 25.55 8.08
C HIS A 526 6.90 24.29 7.58
N TYR A 527 7.50 23.10 7.74
CA TYR A 527 6.99 21.89 7.09
C TYR A 527 6.80 20.69 8.04
N LYS A 528 6.90 20.86 9.38
CA LYS A 528 6.60 19.78 10.32
C LYS A 528 5.08 19.61 10.52
N HIS A 529 4.38 19.40 9.40
CA HIS A 529 2.94 19.15 9.36
C HIS A 529 2.58 18.32 8.14
N ASP A 530 1.36 17.74 8.14
CA ASP A 530 0.84 16.99 6.99
C ASP A 530 0.63 17.92 5.78
N THR A 531 0.97 17.47 4.58
CA THR A 531 0.55 18.09 3.32
C THR A 531 -0.85 17.60 3.00
N ILE A 532 -1.83 18.48 2.93
CA ILE A 532 -3.25 18.13 2.69
C ILE A 532 -3.71 18.75 1.36
N ILE A 533 -4.39 17.92 0.52
CA ILE A 533 -4.93 18.31 -0.79
C ILE A 533 -6.38 17.88 -0.96
#